data_fd459a03215550746055db257c0b9d05
#
_entry.id   fd459a03215550746055db257c0b9d05
#
_cell.length_a   1.000
_cell.length_b   1.000
_cell.length_c   1.000
_cell.angle_alpha   90.00
_cell.angle_beta   90.00
_cell.angle_gamma   90.00
#
_symmetry.space_group_name_H-M   'P 1'
#
loop_
_entity.id
_entity.type
_entity.pdbx_description
1 polymer ?
#
loop_
_entity_poly.entity_id
_entity_poly.type
_entity_poly.pdbx_seq_one_letter_code
_entity_poly.pdbx_strand_id
1 'polypeptide(L)'
;MNLLLNIPMFIIGWKLLGRKVFIYTVIGTVAVSVFLKIFMKYQFNIHLEGDMFLVALFAGVFIGIGLGIIFRFGGTTGGVDIIARLAHKYIGWSMGKTMFLFDAFVILLSWAVYLDHRSMMYTLVALFVGARVIDFVQEGAYAARGAFIISDSQDAIASKITLEMDRGVTVFRGYGHFTKSDREILYCVVGKNEIMRLKNIVTAIDPHAFVSVTEVHDVLGEGFTLDEQKQPIEK
;
A
#
# COMPACT_ATOMS: atom_id res chain seq x y z
N MET A 1 9.62 -5.07 -30.31
CA MET A 1 8.54 -6.06 -30.22
C MET A 1 7.60 -5.83 -29.03
N ASN A 2 8.09 -5.51 -27.84
CA ASN A 2 7.24 -5.28 -26.67
C ASN A 2 6.22 -4.13 -26.78
N LEU A 3 6.52 -3.07 -27.53
CA LEU A 3 5.65 -1.91 -27.67
C LEU A 3 4.36 -2.24 -28.43
N LEU A 4 4.44 -3.05 -29.47
CA LEU A 4 3.29 -3.48 -30.27
C LEU A 4 2.31 -4.37 -29.49
N LEU A 5 2.83 -5.28 -28.66
CA LEU A 5 2.02 -6.16 -27.82
C LEU A 5 1.31 -5.39 -26.70
N ASN A 6 1.84 -4.24 -26.28
CA ASN A 6 1.26 -3.38 -25.25
C ASN A 6 0.18 -2.41 -25.79
N ILE A 7 0.07 -2.22 -27.13
CA ILE A 7 -0.92 -1.32 -27.72
C ILE A 7 -2.36 -1.61 -27.26
N PRO A 8 -2.86 -2.85 -27.26
CA PRO A 8 -4.20 -3.14 -26.77
C PRO A 8 -4.40 -2.75 -25.30
N MET A 9 -3.38 -2.99 -24.46
CA MET A 9 -3.40 -2.63 -23.03
C MET A 9 -3.39 -1.13 -22.82
N PHE A 10 -2.66 -0.38 -23.65
CA PHE A 10 -2.68 1.09 -23.60
C PHE A 10 -4.06 1.66 -23.98
N ILE A 11 -4.74 1.07 -24.97
CA ILE A 11 -6.09 1.50 -25.38
C ILE A 11 -7.09 1.24 -24.26
N ILE A 12 -7.03 0.05 -23.63
CA ILE A 12 -7.86 -0.32 -22.48
C ILE A 12 -7.58 0.61 -21.30
N GLY A 13 -6.30 0.83 -20.99
CA GLY A 13 -5.86 1.73 -19.92
C GLY A 13 -6.38 3.16 -20.12
N TRP A 14 -6.29 3.71 -21.33
CA TRP A 14 -6.80 5.04 -21.64
C TRP A 14 -8.31 5.13 -21.39
N LYS A 15 -9.09 4.18 -21.91
CA LYS A 15 -10.56 4.20 -21.77
C LYS A 15 -11.03 4.03 -20.33
N LEU A 16 -10.37 3.17 -19.54
CA LEU A 16 -10.86 2.76 -18.22
C LEU A 16 -10.18 3.48 -17.05
N LEU A 17 -8.92 3.88 -17.19
CA LEU A 17 -8.14 4.55 -16.14
C LEU A 17 -8.00 6.06 -16.35
N GLY A 18 -8.29 6.57 -17.56
CA GLY A 18 -8.27 7.98 -17.84
C GLY A 18 -6.93 8.52 -18.36
N ARG A 19 -6.94 9.80 -18.82
CA ARG A 19 -5.81 10.43 -19.51
C ARG A 19 -4.56 10.59 -18.64
N LYS A 20 -4.72 10.91 -17.34
CA LYS A 20 -3.59 11.14 -16.43
C LYS A 20 -2.76 9.87 -16.25
N VAL A 21 -3.42 8.75 -15.98
CA VAL A 21 -2.75 7.44 -15.84
C VAL A 21 -2.07 7.03 -17.13
N PHE A 22 -2.71 7.24 -18.28
CA PHE A 22 -2.13 6.96 -19.59
C PHE A 22 -0.82 7.72 -19.83
N ILE A 23 -0.79 9.04 -19.58
CA ILE A 23 0.42 9.86 -19.73
C ILE A 23 1.55 9.33 -18.83
N TYR A 24 1.25 9.05 -17.56
CA TYR A 24 2.25 8.52 -16.64
C TYR A 24 2.75 7.13 -17.05
N THR A 25 1.88 6.31 -17.63
CA THR A 25 2.26 5.00 -18.16
C THR A 25 3.22 5.12 -19.35
N VAL A 26 2.96 6.03 -20.28
CA VAL A 26 3.86 6.30 -21.42
C VAL A 26 5.22 6.78 -20.92
N ILE A 27 5.24 7.75 -19.99
CA ILE A 27 6.48 8.25 -19.39
C ILE A 27 7.23 7.14 -18.68
N GLY A 28 6.54 6.32 -17.87
CA GLY A 28 7.12 5.19 -17.15
C GLY A 28 7.73 4.15 -18.08
N THR A 29 7.03 3.76 -19.14
CA THR A 29 7.51 2.79 -20.14
C THR A 29 8.75 3.29 -20.87
N VAL A 30 8.76 4.57 -21.27
CA VAL A 30 9.93 5.19 -21.92
C VAL A 30 11.09 5.27 -20.95
N ALA A 31 10.86 5.73 -19.72
CA ALA A 31 11.89 5.83 -18.68
C ALA A 31 12.54 4.47 -18.40
N VAL A 32 11.75 3.41 -18.18
CA VAL A 32 12.27 2.04 -17.98
C VAL A 32 13.13 1.61 -19.18
N SER A 33 12.69 1.86 -20.40
CA SER A 33 13.43 1.49 -21.62
C SER A 33 14.76 2.24 -21.73
N VAL A 34 14.79 3.52 -21.37
CA VAL A 34 16.02 4.34 -21.36
C VAL A 34 16.99 3.89 -20.28
N PHE A 35 16.49 3.75 -19.04
CA PHE A 35 17.33 3.32 -17.91
C PHE A 35 17.88 1.91 -18.10
N LEU A 36 17.11 0.97 -18.64
CA LEU A 36 17.60 -0.35 -18.97
C LEU A 36 18.80 -0.28 -19.93
N LYS A 37 18.73 0.53 -20.99
CA LYS A 37 19.86 0.70 -21.91
C LYS A 37 21.09 1.29 -21.23
N ILE A 38 20.89 2.27 -20.33
CA ILE A 38 21.99 2.89 -19.58
C ILE A 38 22.64 1.87 -18.64
N PHE A 39 21.85 1.18 -17.82
CA PHE A 39 22.38 0.21 -16.86
C PHE A 39 22.96 -1.05 -17.52
N MET A 40 22.45 -1.48 -18.66
CA MET A 40 23.09 -2.55 -19.43
C MET A 40 24.51 -2.17 -19.92
N LYS A 41 24.76 -0.88 -20.14
CA LYS A 41 26.10 -0.39 -20.51
C LYS A 41 27.06 -0.34 -19.32
N TYR A 42 26.55 -0.06 -18.13
CA TYR A 42 27.31 0.03 -16.87
C TYR A 42 26.99 -1.19 -16.00
N GLN A 43 27.49 -2.37 -16.43
CA GLN A 43 27.31 -3.59 -15.65
C GLN A 43 28.11 -3.53 -14.36
N PHE A 44 27.43 -3.44 -13.22
CA PHE A 44 28.03 -3.67 -11.92
C PHE A 44 28.10 -5.17 -11.67
N ASN A 45 29.28 -5.76 -11.82
CA ASN A 45 29.49 -7.16 -11.46
C ASN A 45 29.51 -7.31 -9.94
N ILE A 46 28.34 -7.52 -9.36
CA ILE A 46 28.24 -7.92 -7.97
C ILE A 46 28.42 -9.42 -7.90
N HIS A 47 29.58 -9.87 -7.43
CA HIS A 47 29.85 -11.29 -7.23
C HIS A 47 29.11 -11.76 -5.98
N LEU A 48 27.96 -12.40 -6.17
CA LEU A 48 27.18 -12.99 -5.09
C LEU A 48 27.48 -14.50 -4.93
N GLU A 49 28.72 -14.91 -5.30
CA GLU A 49 29.25 -16.28 -5.13
C GLU A 49 28.28 -17.41 -5.50
N GLY A 50 27.36 -17.16 -6.44
CA GLY A 50 26.37 -18.14 -6.91
C GLY A 50 25.15 -18.32 -6.00
N ASP A 51 24.98 -17.49 -4.96
CA ASP A 51 23.77 -17.54 -4.12
C ASP A 51 22.56 -16.94 -4.84
N MET A 52 21.91 -17.78 -5.64
CA MET A 52 20.72 -17.40 -6.41
C MET A 52 19.52 -17.03 -5.54
N PHE A 53 19.46 -17.52 -4.29
CA PHE A 53 18.40 -17.17 -3.38
C PHE A 53 18.55 -15.70 -2.92
N LEU A 54 19.77 -15.30 -2.59
CA LEU A 54 20.06 -13.92 -2.24
C LEU A 54 19.78 -12.97 -3.42
N VAL A 55 20.18 -13.36 -4.63
CA VAL A 55 19.87 -12.61 -5.86
C VAL A 55 18.35 -12.45 -6.03
N ALA A 56 17.56 -13.49 -5.85
CA ALA A 56 16.11 -13.46 -5.98
C ALA A 56 15.45 -12.51 -4.95
N LEU A 57 15.92 -12.55 -3.68
CA LEU A 57 15.43 -11.65 -2.65
C LEU A 57 15.70 -10.17 -2.98
N PHE A 58 16.96 -9.83 -3.30
CA PHE A 58 17.31 -8.46 -3.64
C PHE A 58 16.61 -7.97 -4.91
N ALA A 59 16.52 -8.81 -5.94
CA ALA A 59 15.79 -8.48 -7.16
C ALA A 59 14.32 -8.15 -6.84
N GLY A 60 13.65 -9.00 -6.05
CA GLY A 60 12.28 -8.76 -5.60
C GLY A 60 12.13 -7.42 -4.85
N VAL A 61 13.02 -7.14 -3.90
CA VAL A 61 12.99 -5.89 -3.12
C VAL A 61 13.16 -4.67 -4.03
N PHE A 62 14.20 -4.63 -4.87
CA PHE A 62 14.47 -3.46 -5.71
C PHE A 62 13.39 -3.23 -6.77
N ILE A 63 12.94 -4.29 -7.44
CA ILE A 63 11.82 -4.20 -8.39
C ILE A 63 10.56 -3.75 -7.66
N GLY A 64 10.29 -4.32 -6.49
CA GLY A 64 9.13 -3.97 -5.67
C GLY A 64 9.11 -2.51 -5.23
N ILE A 65 10.25 -1.95 -4.79
CA ILE A 65 10.38 -0.52 -4.46
C ILE A 65 10.12 0.33 -5.71
N GLY A 66 10.76 0.03 -6.83
CA GLY A 66 10.61 0.80 -8.06
C GLY A 66 9.17 0.84 -8.57
N LEU A 67 8.54 -0.33 -8.70
CA LEU A 67 7.14 -0.44 -9.14
C LEU A 67 6.17 0.16 -8.11
N GLY A 68 6.40 -0.07 -6.82
CA GLY A 68 5.59 0.48 -5.75
C GLY A 68 5.54 2.01 -5.78
N ILE A 69 6.69 2.67 -6.02
CA ILE A 69 6.77 4.13 -6.19
C ILE A 69 5.96 4.55 -7.43
N ILE A 70 6.16 3.91 -8.58
CA ILE A 70 5.43 4.22 -9.81
C ILE A 70 3.91 4.11 -9.59
N PHE A 71 3.46 3.04 -8.95
CA PHE A 71 2.04 2.80 -8.67
C PHE A 71 1.47 3.80 -7.68
N ARG A 72 2.22 4.19 -6.67
CA ARG A 72 1.82 5.20 -5.68
C ARG A 72 1.55 6.55 -6.32
N PHE A 73 2.35 6.96 -7.30
CA PHE A 73 2.13 8.20 -8.07
C PHE A 73 1.12 8.04 -9.22
N GLY A 74 0.44 6.94 -9.30
CA GLY A 74 -0.62 6.73 -10.26
C GLY A 74 -0.15 6.27 -11.63
N GLY A 75 1.16 6.00 -11.82
CA GLY A 75 1.73 5.46 -13.05
C GLY A 75 1.58 3.94 -13.18
N THR A 76 1.98 3.43 -14.33
CA THR A 76 2.24 2.01 -14.60
C THR A 76 3.41 1.90 -15.56
N THR A 77 3.99 0.69 -15.71
CA THR A 77 5.04 0.46 -16.72
C THR A 77 4.49 -0.20 -17.99
N GLY A 78 3.17 -0.37 -18.07
CA GLY A 78 2.47 -1.03 -19.17
C GLY A 78 2.24 -2.53 -18.92
N GLY A 79 1.60 -3.22 -19.87
CA GLY A 79 1.37 -4.67 -19.76
C GLY A 79 0.45 -5.08 -18.62
N VAL A 80 0.87 -6.06 -17.85
CA VAL A 80 0.12 -6.63 -16.70
C VAL A 80 -0.19 -5.59 -15.63
N ASP A 81 0.63 -4.57 -15.47
CA ASP A 81 0.43 -3.48 -14.51
C ASP A 81 -0.92 -2.77 -14.72
N ILE A 82 -1.34 -2.62 -15.99
CA ILE A 82 -2.64 -2.00 -16.31
C ILE A 82 -3.77 -2.90 -15.81
N ILE A 83 -3.63 -4.23 -15.96
CA ILE A 83 -4.61 -5.20 -15.46
C ILE A 83 -4.66 -5.12 -13.92
N ALA A 84 -3.50 -5.09 -13.27
CA ALA A 84 -3.41 -4.98 -11.82
C ALA A 84 -4.09 -3.70 -11.33
N ARG A 85 -3.91 -2.58 -12.03
CA ARG A 85 -4.56 -1.31 -11.70
C ARG A 85 -6.08 -1.33 -11.92
N LEU A 86 -6.55 -2.03 -12.94
CA LEU A 86 -7.98 -2.24 -13.14
C LEU A 86 -8.58 -3.14 -12.05
N ALA A 87 -7.90 -4.22 -11.67
CA ALA A 87 -8.32 -5.09 -10.59
C ALA A 87 -8.36 -4.33 -9.24
N HIS A 88 -7.37 -3.47 -8.99
CA HIS A 88 -7.37 -2.60 -7.82
C HIS A 88 -8.58 -1.65 -7.82
N LYS A 89 -8.85 -0.99 -8.95
CA LYS A 89 -9.94 -0.01 -9.09
C LYS A 89 -11.34 -0.64 -8.99
N TYR A 90 -11.56 -1.80 -9.59
CA TYR A 90 -12.91 -2.39 -9.73
C TYR A 90 -13.19 -3.55 -8.77
N ILE A 91 -12.16 -4.25 -8.32
CA ILE A 91 -12.29 -5.45 -7.47
C ILE A 91 -11.74 -5.18 -6.06
N GLY A 92 -10.92 -4.13 -5.87
CA GLY A 92 -10.29 -3.81 -4.59
C GLY A 92 -9.08 -4.70 -4.25
N TRP A 93 -8.55 -5.47 -5.20
CA TRP A 93 -7.36 -6.26 -4.97
C TRP A 93 -6.12 -5.36 -4.91
N SER A 94 -5.14 -5.70 -4.05
CA SER A 94 -3.88 -4.98 -4.05
C SER A 94 -3.12 -5.20 -5.37
N MET A 95 -2.30 -4.21 -5.74
CA MET A 95 -1.52 -4.27 -6.99
C MET A 95 -0.55 -5.44 -6.96
N GLY A 96 0.19 -5.61 -5.86
CA GLY A 96 1.16 -6.69 -5.70
C GLY A 96 0.50 -8.06 -5.76
N LYS A 97 -0.66 -8.25 -5.09
CA LYS A 97 -1.41 -9.52 -5.16
C LYS A 97 -1.79 -9.86 -6.58
N THR A 98 -2.32 -8.91 -7.34
CA THR A 98 -2.76 -9.14 -8.72
C THR A 98 -1.58 -9.48 -9.62
N MET A 99 -0.48 -8.73 -9.51
CA MET A 99 0.75 -9.00 -10.26
C MET A 99 1.33 -10.37 -9.92
N PHE A 100 1.45 -10.70 -8.64
CA PHE A 100 1.94 -12.01 -8.21
C PHE A 100 1.14 -13.16 -8.82
N LEU A 101 -0.18 -13.08 -8.80
CA LEU A 101 -1.02 -14.15 -9.37
C LEU A 101 -0.83 -14.31 -10.87
N PHE A 102 -0.72 -13.19 -11.60
CA PHE A 102 -0.51 -13.21 -13.05
C PHE A 102 0.88 -13.74 -13.41
N ASP A 103 1.91 -13.22 -12.75
CA ASP A 103 3.29 -13.61 -13.02
C ASP A 103 3.56 -15.04 -12.58
N ALA A 104 3.03 -15.48 -11.42
CA ALA A 104 3.12 -16.86 -10.96
C ALA A 104 2.47 -17.83 -11.96
N PHE A 105 1.32 -17.47 -12.52
CA PHE A 105 0.66 -18.27 -13.55
C PHE A 105 1.56 -18.42 -14.81
N VAL A 106 2.13 -17.31 -15.27
CA VAL A 106 3.06 -17.32 -16.43
C VAL A 106 4.31 -18.16 -16.16
N ILE A 107 4.90 -18.04 -14.96
CA ILE A 107 6.08 -18.82 -14.57
C ILE A 107 5.77 -20.31 -14.46
N LEU A 108 4.61 -20.68 -13.91
CA LEU A 108 4.18 -22.08 -13.86
C LEU A 108 3.97 -22.67 -15.26
N LEU A 109 3.39 -21.91 -16.19
CA LEU A 109 3.30 -22.33 -17.59
C LEU A 109 4.69 -22.48 -18.24
N SER A 110 5.58 -21.54 -17.97
CA SER A 110 6.96 -21.58 -18.50
C SER A 110 7.73 -22.77 -17.94
N TRP A 111 7.54 -23.09 -16.66
CA TRP A 111 8.11 -24.30 -16.06
C TRP A 111 7.61 -25.57 -16.73
N ALA A 112 6.34 -25.67 -17.05
CA ALA A 112 5.78 -26.84 -17.73
C ALA A 112 6.36 -27.06 -19.14
N VAL A 113 6.91 -26.02 -19.79
CA VAL A 113 7.39 -26.07 -21.17
C VAL A 113 8.92 -26.13 -21.27
N TYR A 114 9.65 -25.28 -20.54
CA TYR A 114 11.10 -25.12 -20.74
C TYR A 114 11.92 -24.70 -19.52
N LEU A 115 11.29 -24.21 -18.45
CA LEU A 115 12.01 -23.67 -17.30
C LEU A 115 12.43 -24.81 -16.36
N ASP A 116 13.64 -24.77 -15.81
CA ASP A 116 14.07 -25.71 -14.80
C ASP A 116 13.45 -25.41 -13.41
N HIS A 117 13.39 -26.43 -12.55
CA HIS A 117 12.75 -26.34 -11.25
C HIS A 117 13.39 -25.28 -10.34
N ARG A 118 14.72 -25.15 -10.35
CA ARG A 118 15.43 -24.20 -9.49
C ARG A 118 15.12 -22.77 -9.90
N SER A 119 15.21 -22.46 -11.19
CA SER A 119 14.90 -21.14 -11.73
C SER A 119 13.46 -20.74 -11.48
N MET A 120 12.51 -21.69 -11.62
CA MET A 120 11.11 -21.49 -11.29
C MET A 120 10.94 -21.09 -9.81
N MET A 121 11.55 -21.86 -8.89
CA MET A 121 11.43 -21.58 -7.44
C MET A 121 12.03 -20.22 -7.07
N TYR A 122 13.22 -19.88 -7.55
CA TYR A 122 13.84 -18.58 -7.28
C TYR A 122 13.03 -17.42 -7.85
N THR A 123 12.47 -17.60 -9.06
CA THR A 123 11.62 -16.58 -9.66
C THR A 123 10.34 -16.37 -8.85
N LEU A 124 9.70 -17.44 -8.38
CA LEU A 124 8.52 -17.32 -7.51
C LEU A 124 8.84 -16.61 -6.20
N VAL A 125 10.03 -16.85 -5.60
CA VAL A 125 10.48 -16.12 -4.41
C VAL A 125 10.64 -14.63 -4.73
N ALA A 126 11.30 -14.27 -5.83
CA ALA A 126 11.48 -12.88 -6.24
C ALA A 126 10.14 -12.18 -6.47
N LEU A 127 9.21 -12.83 -7.16
CA LEU A 127 7.86 -12.31 -7.43
C LEU A 127 7.06 -12.11 -6.15
N PHE A 128 7.12 -13.06 -5.21
CA PHE A 128 6.42 -12.96 -3.93
C PHE A 128 6.95 -11.80 -3.09
N VAL A 129 8.27 -11.69 -2.96
CA VAL A 129 8.92 -10.58 -2.24
C VAL A 129 8.58 -9.26 -2.92
N GLY A 130 8.71 -9.17 -4.24
CA GLY A 130 8.38 -7.99 -5.01
C GLY A 130 6.94 -7.54 -4.81
N ALA A 131 5.98 -8.46 -4.86
CA ALA A 131 4.57 -8.17 -4.62
C ALA A 131 4.31 -7.58 -3.23
N ARG A 132 4.95 -8.14 -2.18
CA ARG A 132 4.83 -7.62 -0.82
C ARG A 132 5.44 -6.23 -0.67
N VAL A 133 6.57 -6.00 -1.30
CA VAL A 133 7.22 -4.69 -1.29
C VAL A 133 6.41 -3.65 -2.08
N ILE A 134 5.84 -4.02 -3.22
CA ILE A 134 4.92 -3.16 -4.00
C ILE A 134 3.77 -2.68 -3.11
N ASP A 135 3.06 -3.63 -2.47
CA ASP A 135 1.91 -3.29 -1.63
C ASP A 135 2.34 -2.41 -0.45
N PHE A 136 3.45 -2.74 0.22
CA PHE A 136 4.00 -1.94 1.32
C PHE A 136 4.35 -0.50 0.91
N VAL A 137 5.00 -0.31 -0.24
CA VAL A 137 5.40 1.01 -0.75
C VAL A 137 4.18 1.79 -1.23
N GLN A 138 3.22 1.11 -1.86
CA GLN A 138 2.00 1.73 -2.39
C GLN A 138 1.06 2.19 -1.27
N GLU A 139 0.80 1.33 -0.27
CA GLU A 139 -0.02 1.68 0.90
C GLU A 139 0.63 2.81 1.71
N GLY A 140 1.96 2.84 1.74
CA GLY A 140 2.74 3.90 2.38
C GLY A 140 2.47 4.05 3.87
N ALA A 141 2.85 5.22 4.42
CA ALA A 141 2.66 5.57 5.82
C ALA A 141 1.19 5.93 6.19
N TYR A 142 0.28 5.87 5.23
CA TYR A 142 -1.11 6.32 5.38
C TYR A 142 -2.08 5.23 5.86
N ALA A 143 -1.59 4.08 6.27
CA ALA A 143 -2.43 3.13 6.99
C ALA A 143 -2.98 3.81 8.25
N ALA A 144 -4.27 4.15 8.22
CA ALA A 144 -4.93 4.73 9.38
C ALA A 144 -5.20 3.66 10.45
N ARG A 145 -5.35 4.11 11.68
CA ARG A 145 -5.72 3.27 12.81
C ARG A 145 -6.95 3.87 13.48
N GLY A 146 -7.99 3.07 13.63
CA GLY A 146 -9.15 3.41 14.45
C GLY A 146 -8.90 2.95 15.88
N ALA A 147 -9.04 3.84 16.84
CA ALA A 147 -8.94 3.52 18.26
C ALA A 147 -10.31 3.64 18.92
N PHE A 148 -10.76 2.57 19.57
CA PHE A 148 -11.86 2.60 20.52
C PHE A 148 -11.29 2.72 21.92
N ILE A 149 -11.73 3.74 22.67
CA ILE A 149 -11.22 4.05 23.99
C ILE A 149 -12.40 4.02 24.97
N ILE A 150 -12.30 3.24 26.03
CA ILE A 150 -13.27 3.16 27.11
C ILE A 150 -12.55 3.57 28.39
N SER A 151 -13.04 4.64 29.02
CA SER A 151 -12.45 5.25 30.21
C SER A 151 -13.54 5.94 31.02
N ASP A 152 -13.30 6.13 32.28
CA ASP A 152 -14.18 6.96 33.13
C ASP A 152 -13.82 8.47 33.01
N SER A 153 -12.71 8.80 32.29
CA SER A 153 -12.24 10.17 32.05
C SER A 153 -12.37 10.57 30.57
N GLN A 154 -13.44 10.12 29.89
CA GLN A 154 -13.62 10.27 28.43
C GLN A 154 -13.53 11.71 27.95
N ASP A 155 -14.15 12.68 28.67
CA ASP A 155 -14.17 14.10 28.28
C ASP A 155 -12.77 14.71 28.27
N ALA A 156 -11.95 14.38 29.27
CA ALA A 156 -10.58 14.87 29.38
C ALA A 156 -9.70 14.27 28.26
N ILE A 157 -9.89 12.97 27.96
CA ILE A 157 -9.18 12.29 26.88
C ILE A 157 -9.59 12.87 25.53
N ALA A 158 -10.90 13.03 25.26
CA ALA A 158 -11.39 13.57 24.00
C ALA A 158 -10.89 14.99 23.76
N SER A 159 -10.98 15.86 24.77
CA SER A 159 -10.48 17.24 24.70
C SER A 159 -8.98 17.29 24.40
N LYS A 160 -8.20 16.45 25.07
CA LYS A 160 -6.75 16.45 24.88
C LYS A 160 -6.33 15.89 23.52
N ILE A 161 -7.02 14.86 23.00
CA ILE A 161 -6.79 14.35 21.64
C ILE A 161 -7.08 15.45 20.64
N THR A 162 -8.22 16.13 20.75
CA THR A 162 -8.60 17.20 19.82
C THR A 162 -7.61 18.35 19.84
N LEU A 163 -7.18 18.80 21.03
CA LEU A 163 -6.25 19.92 21.17
C LEU A 163 -4.83 19.60 20.74
N GLU A 164 -4.30 18.43 21.11
CA GLU A 164 -2.88 18.12 20.87
C GLU A 164 -2.64 17.43 19.52
N MET A 165 -3.62 16.68 19.00
CA MET A 165 -3.44 15.88 17.79
C MET A 165 -4.21 16.45 16.61
N ASP A 166 -5.08 17.44 16.82
CA ASP A 166 -5.96 17.98 15.77
C ASP A 166 -6.76 16.87 15.06
N ARG A 167 -7.37 16.00 15.88
CA ARG A 167 -8.16 14.84 15.41
C ARG A 167 -9.55 14.86 16.01
N GLY A 168 -10.54 14.60 15.16
CA GLY A 168 -11.92 14.44 15.61
C GLY A 168 -12.08 13.20 16.48
N VAL A 169 -12.88 13.34 17.54
CA VAL A 169 -13.27 12.24 18.41
C VAL A 169 -14.78 12.10 18.38
N THR A 170 -15.26 10.90 18.05
CA THR A 170 -16.70 10.60 18.07
C THR A 170 -17.03 9.78 19.32
N VAL A 171 -18.10 10.17 20.01
CA VAL A 171 -18.57 9.47 21.21
C VAL A 171 -19.72 8.53 20.83
N PHE A 172 -19.57 7.24 21.11
CA PHE A 172 -20.63 6.26 21.04
C PHE A 172 -21.17 5.96 22.44
N ARG A 173 -22.46 5.88 22.58
CA ARG A 173 -23.10 5.42 23.82
C ARG A 173 -23.27 3.91 23.77
N GLY A 174 -22.80 3.24 24.79
CA GLY A 174 -22.87 1.80 24.92
C GLY A 174 -23.29 1.39 26.33
N TYR A 175 -23.55 0.11 26.51
CA TYR A 175 -23.92 -0.48 27.79
C TYR A 175 -22.92 -1.58 28.18
N GLY A 176 -22.29 -1.42 29.33
CA GLY A 176 -21.36 -2.42 29.86
C GLY A 176 -22.12 -3.63 30.40
N HIS A 177 -22.04 -4.77 29.69
CA HIS A 177 -22.77 -5.97 30.10
C HIS A 177 -22.34 -6.48 31.49
N PHE A 178 -21.03 -6.40 31.80
CA PHE A 178 -20.50 -6.80 33.09
C PHE A 178 -20.76 -5.78 34.20
N THR A 179 -20.50 -4.50 33.93
CA THR A 179 -20.69 -3.41 34.91
C THR A 179 -22.12 -3.00 35.10
N LYS A 180 -23.03 -3.43 34.20
CA LYS A 180 -24.47 -3.07 34.22
C LYS A 180 -24.71 -1.56 34.23
N SER A 181 -23.83 -0.80 33.58
CA SER A 181 -23.89 0.66 33.55
C SER A 181 -23.72 1.16 32.11
N ASP A 182 -24.28 2.34 31.85
CA ASP A 182 -24.03 3.08 30.62
C ASP A 182 -22.58 3.52 30.56
N ARG A 183 -21.98 3.43 29.37
CA ARG A 183 -20.60 3.84 29.13
C ARG A 183 -20.52 4.60 27.80
N GLU A 184 -19.64 5.57 27.78
CA GLU A 184 -19.27 6.24 26.55
C GLU A 184 -17.96 5.66 26.02
N ILE A 185 -17.94 5.45 24.69
CA ILE A 185 -16.83 4.87 23.97
C ILE A 185 -16.35 5.93 23.00
N LEU A 186 -15.11 6.37 23.14
CA LEU A 186 -14.50 7.30 22.19
C LEU A 186 -13.98 6.53 20.98
N TYR A 187 -14.26 7.03 19.81
CA TYR A 187 -13.69 6.56 18.55
C TYR A 187 -12.91 7.68 17.90
N CYS A 188 -11.63 7.41 17.63
CA CYS A 188 -10.73 8.33 16.97
C CYS A 188 -9.94 7.61 15.88
N VAL A 189 -9.84 8.22 14.69
CA VAL A 189 -9.01 7.73 13.61
C VAL A 189 -7.77 8.58 13.51
N VAL A 190 -6.61 7.93 13.55
CA VAL A 190 -5.29 8.58 13.52
C VAL A 190 -4.39 7.90 12.49
N GLY A 191 -3.33 8.59 12.05
CA GLY A 191 -2.31 7.97 11.24
C GLY A 191 -1.54 6.88 12.00
N LYS A 192 -0.99 5.89 11.29
CA LYS A 192 -0.20 4.80 11.89
C LYS A 192 0.90 5.31 12.82
N ASN A 193 1.56 6.40 12.45
CA ASN A 193 2.65 7.01 13.22
C ASN A 193 2.16 7.78 14.46
N GLU A 194 0.88 8.13 14.51
CA GLU A 194 0.28 8.91 15.60
C GLU A 194 -0.29 8.02 16.71
N ILE A 195 -0.45 6.71 16.46
CA ILE A 195 -1.08 5.79 17.42
C ILE A 195 -0.36 5.74 18.77
N MET A 196 0.98 5.86 18.77
CA MET A 196 1.75 5.87 20.01
C MET A 196 1.49 7.13 20.82
N ARG A 197 1.38 8.29 20.13
CA ARG A 197 1.03 9.56 20.79
C ARG A 197 -0.36 9.50 21.41
N LEU A 198 -1.33 8.94 20.69
CA LEU A 198 -2.69 8.73 21.20
C LEU A 198 -2.68 7.85 22.45
N LYS A 199 -1.99 6.70 22.41
CA LYS A 199 -1.88 5.81 23.59
C LYS A 199 -1.25 6.52 24.79
N ASN A 200 -0.20 7.30 24.57
CA ASN A 200 0.45 8.05 25.65
C ASN A 200 -0.49 9.09 26.27
N ILE A 201 -1.29 9.80 25.46
CA ILE A 201 -2.30 10.76 25.97
C ILE A 201 -3.32 10.03 26.83
N VAL A 202 -3.84 8.91 26.35
CA VAL A 202 -4.85 8.13 27.09
C VAL A 202 -4.28 7.62 28.41
N THR A 203 -3.12 6.97 28.39
CA THR A 203 -2.48 6.37 29.58
C THR A 203 -2.07 7.43 30.60
N ALA A 204 -1.70 8.64 30.16
CA ALA A 204 -1.35 9.75 31.05
C ALA A 204 -2.56 10.30 31.82
N ILE A 205 -3.78 10.20 31.27
CA ILE A 205 -5.02 10.67 31.90
C ILE A 205 -5.67 9.56 32.72
N ASP A 206 -5.78 8.37 32.12
CA ASP A 206 -6.34 7.19 32.75
C ASP A 206 -5.49 5.95 32.45
N PRO A 207 -4.65 5.52 33.40
CA PRO A 207 -3.82 4.31 33.26
C PRO A 207 -4.65 3.01 33.14
N HIS A 208 -5.93 3.04 33.54
CA HIS A 208 -6.83 1.88 33.48
C HIS A 208 -7.75 1.89 32.26
N ALA A 209 -7.62 2.90 31.38
CA ALA A 209 -8.41 2.98 30.16
C ALA A 209 -8.19 1.74 29.26
N PHE A 210 -9.29 1.20 28.73
CA PHE A 210 -9.22 0.16 27.72
C PHE A 210 -9.13 0.78 26.33
N VAL A 211 -8.07 0.43 25.60
CA VAL A 211 -7.83 0.93 24.24
C VAL A 211 -7.73 -0.25 23.27
N SER A 212 -8.68 -0.33 22.34
CA SER A 212 -8.65 -1.28 21.22
C SER A 212 -8.30 -0.57 19.94
N VAL A 213 -7.30 -1.07 19.20
CA VAL A 213 -6.83 -0.48 17.96
C VAL A 213 -7.14 -1.42 16.80
N THR A 214 -7.81 -0.89 15.77
CA THR A 214 -8.14 -1.61 14.54
C THR A 214 -7.41 -1.02 13.35
N GLU A 215 -7.16 -1.83 12.33
CA GLU A 215 -6.67 -1.34 11.05
C GLU A 215 -7.81 -0.72 10.26
N VAL A 216 -7.58 0.47 9.73
CA VAL A 216 -8.49 1.15 8.84
C VAL A 216 -7.80 1.25 7.49
N HIS A 217 -8.34 0.52 6.51
CA HIS A 217 -7.71 0.41 5.20
C HIS A 217 -7.90 1.67 4.36
N ASP A 218 -9.05 2.36 4.53
CA ASP A 218 -9.35 3.53 3.72
C ASP A 218 -10.08 4.58 4.58
N VAL A 219 -9.63 5.81 4.49
CA VAL A 219 -10.22 6.95 5.19
C VAL A 219 -10.35 8.10 4.21
N LEU A 220 -11.58 8.57 4.05
CA LEU A 220 -11.91 9.73 3.24
C LEU A 220 -12.46 10.83 4.16
N GLY A 221 -12.03 12.05 3.94
CA GLY A 221 -12.57 13.20 4.65
C GLY A 221 -11.50 14.13 5.21
N GLU A 222 -11.96 15.04 6.05
CA GLU A 222 -11.17 16.11 6.67
C GLU A 222 -10.05 15.52 7.55
N GLY A 223 -8.86 16.10 7.44
CA GLY A 223 -7.66 15.62 8.14
C GLY A 223 -6.97 14.40 7.49
N PHE A 224 -7.55 13.79 6.42
CA PHE A 224 -6.96 12.66 5.71
C PHE A 224 -6.85 12.90 4.20
N THR A 225 -7.94 13.26 3.53
CA THR A 225 -7.99 13.52 2.09
C THR A 225 -8.48 14.92 1.76
N LEU A 226 -9.08 15.61 2.71
CA LEU A 226 -9.55 16.98 2.59
C LEU A 226 -8.87 17.85 3.64
N ASP A 227 -8.61 19.12 3.28
CA ASP A 227 -8.16 20.15 4.20
C ASP A 227 -9.33 20.73 5.02
N GLU A 228 -9.05 21.70 5.89
CA GLU A 228 -10.06 22.38 6.70
C GLU A 228 -11.11 23.14 5.85
N GLN A 229 -10.78 23.47 4.59
CA GLN A 229 -11.68 24.13 3.64
C GLN A 229 -12.45 23.12 2.79
N LYS A 230 -12.37 21.82 3.12
CA LYS A 230 -12.97 20.69 2.39
C LYS A 230 -12.48 20.58 0.93
N GLN A 231 -11.28 21.09 0.63
CA GLN A 231 -10.61 20.91 -0.64
C GLN A 231 -9.71 19.66 -0.58
N PRO A 232 -9.56 18.94 -1.71
CA PRO A 232 -8.65 17.80 -1.77
C PRO A 232 -7.22 18.22 -1.41
N ILE A 233 -6.61 17.55 -0.44
CA ILE A 233 -5.21 17.75 -0.11
C ILE A 233 -4.40 17.28 -1.33
N GLU A 234 -3.75 18.21 -2.03
CA GLU A 234 -2.81 17.88 -3.12
C GLU A 234 -1.62 17.13 -2.51
N LYS A 235 -1.44 15.87 -2.96
CA LYS A 235 -0.35 14.98 -2.56
C LYS A 235 0.66 14.83 -3.66
#